data_67caf4ca182c7011374a5b343bdb06b4
#
_entry.id   67caf4ca182c7011374a5b343bdb06b4
#
_cell.length_a   1.000
_cell.length_b   1.000
_cell.length_c   1.000
_cell.angle_alpha   90.00
_cell.angle_beta   90.00
_cell.angle_gamma   90.00
#
_symmetry.space_group_name_H-M   'P 1'
#
loop_
_entity.id
_entity.type
_entity.pdbx_description
1 polymer ?
#
loop_
_entity_poly.entity_id
_entity_poly.type
_entity_poly.pdbx_seq_one_letter_code
_entity_poly.pdbx_strand_id
1 'polypeptide(L)'
;MMSATPVAAALMIVRALIAVIGFRRSTAAVCWLADRLPPPRHADLTGRALAEARARSIARIADRLPFRPRCLPRALLLAALLRRRRIGADLCLGARTDGAFDAHAWIEIDGWPVNEAADLPTAYSRLWRRSVLSA
;
A
#
# COMPACT_ATOMS: atom_id res chain seq x y z
N MET A 1 5.27 18.03 1.31
CA MET A 1 4.58 17.44 2.49
C MET A 1 3.11 17.24 2.16
N MET A 2 2.57 16.08 2.44
CA MET A 2 1.16 15.82 2.17
C MET A 2 0.29 16.50 3.25
N SER A 3 -0.78 17.16 2.82
CA SER A 3 -1.79 17.67 3.74
C SER A 3 -2.49 16.51 4.45
N ALA A 4 -2.71 16.63 5.75
CA ALA A 4 -3.32 15.58 6.57
C ALA A 4 -4.79 15.31 6.17
N THR A 5 -5.53 16.36 5.84
CA THR A 5 -6.97 16.26 5.53
C THR A 5 -7.28 15.35 4.35
N PRO A 6 -6.66 15.51 3.15
CA PRO A 6 -6.97 14.64 2.02
C PRO A 6 -6.49 13.20 2.25
N VAL A 7 -5.41 13.00 2.98
CA VAL A 7 -4.91 11.66 3.31
C VAL A 7 -5.87 10.96 4.29
N ALA A 8 -6.32 11.66 5.32
CA ALA A 8 -7.30 11.13 6.26
C ALA A 8 -8.61 10.76 5.54
N ALA A 9 -9.11 11.65 4.67
CA ALA A 9 -10.31 11.37 3.87
C ALA A 9 -10.12 10.15 2.96
N ALA A 10 -8.99 10.04 2.29
CA ALA A 10 -8.68 8.89 1.43
C ALA A 10 -8.61 7.58 2.23
N LEU A 11 -7.98 7.59 3.41
CA LEU A 11 -7.95 6.43 4.30
C LEU A 11 -9.35 6.01 4.77
N MET A 12 -10.21 6.99 5.07
CA MET A 12 -11.61 6.73 5.42
C MET A 12 -12.36 6.05 4.28
N ILE A 13 -12.21 6.58 3.06
CA ILE A 13 -12.87 6.03 1.87
C ILE A 13 -12.40 4.61 1.61
N VAL A 14 -11.09 4.36 1.62
CA VAL A 14 -10.54 3.01 1.39
C VAL A 14 -11.02 2.05 2.47
N ARG A 15 -11.01 2.46 3.73
CA ARG A 15 -11.52 1.65 4.84
C ARG A 15 -13.01 1.33 4.67
N ALA A 16 -13.81 2.31 4.30
CA ALA A 16 -15.24 2.12 4.07
C ALA A 16 -15.50 1.17 2.89
N LEU A 17 -14.76 1.30 1.80
CA LEU A 17 -14.84 0.38 0.66
C LEU A 17 -14.52 -1.06 1.08
N ILE A 18 -13.45 -1.27 1.85
CA ILE A 18 -13.09 -2.61 2.34
C ILE A 18 -14.20 -3.17 3.23
N ALA A 19 -14.78 -2.36 4.10
CA ALA A 19 -15.85 -2.79 4.99
C ALA A 19 -17.17 -3.15 4.23
N VAL A 20 -17.49 -2.39 3.18
CA VAL A 20 -18.76 -2.55 2.45
C VAL A 20 -18.67 -3.62 1.37
N ILE A 21 -17.65 -3.61 0.53
CA ILE A 21 -17.53 -4.49 -0.63
C ILE A 21 -16.48 -5.58 -0.47
N GLY A 22 -15.77 -5.60 0.63
CA GLY A 22 -14.75 -6.59 0.98
C GLY A 22 -13.41 -6.35 0.32
N PHE A 23 -12.42 -7.10 0.81
CA PHE A 23 -11.02 -6.99 0.39
C PHE A 23 -10.80 -7.18 -1.10
N ARG A 24 -11.33 -8.27 -1.67
CA ARG A 24 -11.06 -8.64 -3.07
C ARG A 24 -11.58 -7.60 -4.05
N ARG A 25 -12.79 -7.10 -3.82
CA ARG A 25 -13.40 -6.09 -4.69
C ARG A 25 -12.75 -4.72 -4.53
N SER A 26 -12.39 -4.34 -3.31
CA SER A 26 -11.67 -3.08 -3.06
C SER A 26 -10.31 -3.07 -3.74
N THR A 27 -9.54 -4.15 -3.62
CA THR A 27 -8.25 -4.29 -4.29
C THR A 27 -8.42 -4.29 -5.81
N ALA A 28 -9.42 -5.01 -6.34
CA ALA A 28 -9.72 -5.03 -7.76
C ALA A 28 -10.10 -3.63 -8.28
N ALA A 29 -10.89 -2.87 -7.52
CA ALA A 29 -11.27 -1.49 -7.88
C ALA A 29 -10.05 -0.55 -7.94
N VAL A 30 -9.17 -0.61 -6.95
CA VAL A 30 -7.94 0.19 -6.95
C VAL A 30 -7.04 -0.16 -8.13
N CYS A 31 -6.88 -1.45 -8.40
CA CYS A 31 -6.08 -1.91 -9.54
C CYS A 31 -6.70 -1.47 -10.88
N TRP A 32 -8.02 -1.59 -11.02
CA TRP A 32 -8.73 -1.17 -12.21
C TRP A 32 -8.59 0.34 -12.48
N LEU A 33 -8.64 1.17 -11.42
CA LEU A 33 -8.37 2.60 -11.52
C LEU A 33 -6.90 2.86 -11.90
N ALA A 34 -6.00 2.11 -11.30
CA ALA A 34 -4.57 2.22 -11.58
C ALA A 34 -4.25 1.89 -13.06
N ASP A 35 -4.90 0.87 -13.62
CA ASP A 35 -4.71 0.46 -15.01
C ASP A 35 -5.15 1.53 -16.04
N ARG A 36 -5.96 2.49 -15.62
CA ARG A 36 -6.36 3.63 -16.46
C ARG A 36 -5.38 4.79 -16.46
N LEU A 37 -4.45 4.79 -15.54
CA LEU A 37 -3.38 5.79 -15.49
C LEU A 37 -2.26 5.39 -16.48
N PRO A 38 -1.46 6.37 -16.94
CA PRO A 38 -0.30 6.06 -17.78
C PRO A 38 0.59 5.00 -17.12
N PRO A 39 1.27 4.13 -17.91
CA PRO A 39 2.08 3.05 -17.37
C PRO A 39 3.15 3.59 -16.43
N PRO A 40 3.50 2.81 -15.40
CA PRO A 40 4.54 3.21 -14.45
C PRO A 40 5.92 3.16 -15.11
N ARG A 41 6.86 3.82 -14.45
CA ARG A 41 8.27 3.75 -14.78
C ARG A 41 9.00 2.98 -13.69
N HIS A 42 10.16 2.46 -14.04
CA HIS A 42 11.05 1.89 -13.02
C HIS A 42 11.37 2.95 -11.95
N ALA A 43 11.28 2.58 -10.68
CA ALA A 43 11.57 3.48 -9.58
C ALA A 43 13.09 3.70 -9.46
N ASP A 44 13.52 4.91 -9.71
CA ASP A 44 14.87 5.36 -9.40
C ASP A 44 15.03 5.68 -7.89
N LEU A 45 16.19 6.15 -7.48
CA LEU A 45 16.46 6.54 -6.10
C LEU A 45 15.51 7.63 -5.60
N THR A 46 15.17 8.60 -6.46
CA THR A 46 14.21 9.67 -6.14
C THR A 46 12.81 9.11 -5.94
N GLY A 47 12.37 8.20 -6.79
CA GLY A 47 11.08 7.52 -6.67
C GLY A 47 10.99 6.69 -5.39
N ARG A 48 12.05 5.99 -5.02
CA ARG A 48 12.13 5.24 -3.76
C ARG A 48 12.06 6.15 -2.54
N ALA A 49 12.81 7.24 -2.54
CA ALA A 49 12.79 8.23 -1.46
C ALA A 49 11.40 8.86 -1.30
N LEU A 50 10.72 9.15 -2.41
CA LEU A 50 9.36 9.64 -2.39
C LEU A 50 8.38 8.60 -1.82
N ALA A 51 8.53 7.34 -2.21
CA ALA A 51 7.69 6.24 -1.69
C ALA A 51 7.84 6.11 -0.17
N GLU A 52 9.06 6.12 0.34
CA GLU A 52 9.34 6.08 1.78
C GLU A 52 8.74 7.29 2.52
N ALA A 53 8.90 8.49 1.97
CA ALA A 53 8.34 9.70 2.56
C ALA A 53 6.81 9.66 2.60
N ARG A 54 6.15 9.18 1.55
CA ARG A 54 4.70 9.01 1.48
C ARG A 54 4.21 7.97 2.47
N ALA A 55 4.88 6.82 2.54
CA ALA A 55 4.55 5.76 3.49
C ALA A 55 4.62 6.24 4.93
N ARG A 56 5.69 6.96 5.31
CA ARG A 56 5.81 7.56 6.64
C ARG A 56 4.72 8.59 6.93
N SER A 57 4.35 9.41 5.95
CA SER A 57 3.27 10.39 6.10
C SER A 57 1.93 9.73 6.32
N ILE A 58 1.61 8.69 5.54
CA ILE A 58 0.40 7.89 5.69
C ILE A 58 0.35 7.26 7.09
N ALA A 59 1.44 6.65 7.54
CA ALA A 59 1.53 6.02 8.85
C ALA A 59 1.26 7.02 9.97
N ARG A 60 1.93 8.17 9.96
CA ARG A 60 1.73 9.22 10.98
C ARG A 60 0.29 9.73 11.04
N ILE A 61 -0.33 9.93 9.88
CA ILE A 61 -1.72 10.39 9.81
C ILE A 61 -2.66 9.31 10.29
N ALA A 62 -2.47 8.07 9.85
CA ALA A 62 -3.28 6.93 10.25
C ALA A 62 -3.22 6.68 11.77
N ASP A 63 -2.06 6.83 12.39
CA ASP A 63 -1.89 6.64 13.84
C ASP A 63 -2.61 7.70 14.67
N ARG A 64 -2.89 8.86 14.10
CA ARG A 64 -3.65 9.94 14.76
C ARG A 64 -5.17 9.80 14.59
N LEU A 65 -5.62 8.94 13.68
CA LEU A 65 -7.05 8.74 13.48
C LEU A 65 -7.62 7.82 14.58
N PRO A 66 -8.84 8.10 15.07
CA PRO A 66 -9.42 7.34 16.19
C PRO A 66 -9.65 5.86 15.87
N PHE A 67 -9.87 5.51 14.59
CA PHE A 67 -10.09 4.13 14.13
C PHE A 67 -8.81 3.45 13.64
N ARG A 68 -7.66 4.10 13.67
CA ARG A 68 -6.32 3.59 13.31
C ARG A 68 -6.35 2.59 12.13
N PRO A 69 -6.45 3.07 10.88
CA PRO A 69 -6.49 2.19 9.71
C PRO A 69 -5.32 1.21 9.71
N ARG A 70 -5.61 -0.07 9.48
CA ARG A 70 -4.62 -1.14 9.48
C ARG A 70 -3.75 -1.12 8.21
N CYS A 71 -2.93 -2.14 8.04
CA CYS A 71 -1.96 -2.27 6.95
C CYS A 71 -2.59 -2.18 5.56
N LEU A 72 -3.74 -2.81 5.31
CA LEU A 72 -4.34 -2.86 3.98
C LEU A 72 -4.81 -1.48 3.46
N PRO A 73 -5.60 -0.68 4.20
CA PRO A 73 -5.92 0.67 3.77
C PRO A 73 -4.69 1.54 3.52
N ARG A 74 -3.67 1.42 4.36
CA ARG A 74 -2.40 2.15 4.20
C ARG A 74 -1.67 1.74 2.93
N ALA A 75 -1.55 0.44 2.68
CA ALA A 75 -0.88 -0.10 1.49
C ALA A 75 -1.63 0.26 0.20
N LEU A 76 -2.96 0.15 0.18
CA LEU A 76 -3.77 0.52 -0.98
C LEU A 76 -3.68 2.01 -1.29
N LEU A 77 -3.71 2.88 -0.28
CA LEU A 77 -3.53 4.31 -0.49
C LEU A 77 -2.14 4.63 -1.02
N LEU A 78 -1.10 4.03 -0.44
CA LEU A 78 0.27 4.19 -0.94
C LEU A 78 0.39 3.74 -2.39
N ALA A 79 -0.14 2.57 -2.74
CA ALA A 79 -0.17 2.07 -4.10
C ALA A 79 -0.81 3.08 -5.07
N ALA A 80 -1.96 3.63 -4.72
CA ALA A 80 -2.67 4.62 -5.53
C ALA A 80 -1.84 5.91 -5.73
N LEU A 81 -1.20 6.39 -4.68
CA LEU A 81 -0.36 7.60 -4.74
C LEU A 81 0.89 7.39 -5.59
N LEU A 82 1.55 6.25 -5.45
CA LEU A 82 2.72 5.89 -6.26
C LEU A 82 2.34 5.74 -7.73
N ARG A 83 1.21 5.11 -8.00
CA ARG A 83 0.70 4.93 -9.35
C ARG A 83 0.41 6.27 -10.04
N ARG A 84 -0.18 7.22 -9.34
CA ARG A 84 -0.40 8.57 -9.85
C ARG A 84 0.91 9.29 -10.22
N ARG A 85 1.99 8.97 -9.55
CA ARG A 85 3.34 9.48 -9.84
C ARG A 85 4.11 8.61 -10.81
N ARG A 86 3.48 7.56 -11.35
CA ARG A 86 4.10 6.60 -12.27
C ARG A 86 5.32 5.87 -11.68
N ILE A 87 5.34 5.69 -10.36
CA ILE A 87 6.38 4.94 -9.67
C ILE A 87 5.99 3.48 -9.63
N GLY A 88 6.84 2.61 -10.18
CA GLY A 88 6.64 1.16 -10.19
C GLY A 88 6.79 0.56 -8.79
N ALA A 89 5.78 -0.16 -8.33
CA ALA A 89 5.79 -0.87 -7.04
C ALA A 89 4.82 -2.04 -7.04
N ASP A 90 4.98 -2.99 -6.14
CA ASP A 90 4.13 -4.15 -5.99
C ASP A 90 3.33 -4.08 -4.69
N LEU A 91 2.05 -4.41 -4.74
CA LEU A 91 1.25 -4.67 -3.55
C LEU A 91 1.41 -6.15 -3.16
N CYS A 92 1.83 -6.39 -1.96
CA CYS A 92 2.06 -7.72 -1.41
C CYS A 92 1.13 -8.02 -0.25
N LEU A 93 0.70 -9.26 -0.16
CA LEU A 93 -0.06 -9.80 0.96
C LEU A 93 0.64 -11.06 1.45
N GLY A 94 0.79 -11.17 2.75
CA GLY A 94 1.38 -12.33 3.37
C GLY A 94 0.66 -12.74 4.65
N ALA A 95 0.96 -13.93 5.12
CA ALA A 95 0.45 -14.43 6.39
C ALA A 95 1.58 -15.07 7.18
N ARG A 96 1.46 -14.99 8.49
CA ARG A 96 2.33 -15.63 9.45
C ARG A 96 1.50 -16.54 10.36
N THR A 97 1.99 -17.74 10.59
CA THR A 97 1.28 -18.78 11.36
C THR A 97 2.10 -19.35 12.52
N ASP A 98 3.25 -18.74 12.85
CA ASP A 98 4.12 -19.12 13.97
C ASP A 98 3.57 -18.57 15.30
N GLY A 99 2.34 -18.92 15.63
CA GLY A 99 1.59 -18.37 16.75
C GLY A 99 0.15 -18.11 16.35
N ALA A 100 -0.42 -16.98 16.75
CA ALA A 100 -1.70 -16.53 16.24
C ALA A 100 -1.58 -16.16 14.75
N PHE A 101 -2.62 -16.48 13.96
CA PHE A 101 -2.67 -16.09 12.57
C PHE A 101 -2.58 -14.57 12.44
N ASP A 102 -1.64 -14.10 11.65
CA ASP A 102 -1.45 -12.68 11.36
C ASP A 102 -1.28 -12.48 9.86
N ALA A 103 -2.08 -11.60 9.28
CA ALA A 103 -2.02 -11.22 7.89
C ALA A 103 -1.54 -9.77 7.76
N HIS A 104 -0.66 -9.53 6.79
CA HIS A 104 -0.08 -8.22 6.55
C HIS A 104 -0.11 -7.86 5.07
N ALA A 105 -0.31 -6.56 4.78
CA ALA A 105 -0.24 -5.98 3.45
C ALA A 105 0.84 -4.91 3.43
N TRP A 106 1.70 -4.93 2.40
CA TRP A 106 2.78 -3.96 2.25
C TRP A 106 3.07 -3.67 0.78
N ILE A 107 3.86 -2.65 0.54
CA ILE A 107 4.36 -2.27 -0.79
C ILE A 107 5.83 -2.64 -0.89
N GLU A 108 6.23 -3.19 -2.04
CA GLU A 108 7.61 -3.44 -2.40
C GLU A 108 8.00 -2.65 -3.65
N ILE A 109 9.24 -2.19 -3.68
CA ILE A 109 9.88 -1.66 -4.89
C ILE A 109 11.11 -2.51 -5.15
N ASP A 110 11.17 -3.17 -6.29
CA ASP A 110 12.24 -4.10 -6.68
C ASP A 110 12.51 -5.18 -5.61
N GLY A 111 11.47 -5.69 -4.97
CA GLY A 111 11.57 -6.72 -3.95
C GLY A 111 11.90 -6.21 -2.54
N TRP A 112 12.10 -4.89 -2.36
CA TRP A 112 12.37 -4.29 -1.06
C TRP A 112 11.10 -3.65 -0.47
N PRO A 113 10.73 -4.00 0.78
CA PRO A 113 9.56 -3.43 1.41
C PRO A 113 9.75 -1.94 1.69
N VAL A 114 8.69 -1.17 1.47
CA VAL A 114 8.67 0.28 1.69
C VAL A 114 8.19 0.59 3.10
N ASN A 115 9.01 1.30 3.87
CA ASN A 115 8.72 1.69 5.27
C ASN A 115 8.35 0.51 6.18
N GLU A 116 8.98 -0.63 5.94
CA GLU A 116 8.82 -1.86 6.71
C GLU A 116 10.20 -2.42 7.04
N ALA A 117 10.26 -3.39 7.94
CA ALA A 117 11.51 -4.09 8.22
C ALA A 117 11.98 -4.88 6.99
N ALA A 118 13.27 -4.89 6.73
CA ALA A 118 13.84 -5.53 5.54
C ALA A 118 13.61 -7.06 5.52
N ASP A 119 13.42 -7.69 6.68
CA ASP A 119 13.13 -9.12 6.83
C ASP A 119 11.64 -9.45 6.70
N LEU A 120 10.77 -8.46 6.50
CA LEU A 120 9.33 -8.66 6.39
C LEU A 120 8.95 -9.74 5.35
N PRO A 121 9.54 -9.75 4.13
CA PRO A 121 9.19 -10.77 3.15
C PRO A 121 9.56 -12.20 3.55
N THR A 122 10.46 -12.39 4.50
CA THR A 122 10.83 -13.70 5.06
C THR A 122 10.01 -14.04 6.30
N ALA A 123 9.60 -13.05 7.08
CA ALA A 123 8.78 -13.23 8.26
C ALA A 123 7.33 -13.62 7.93
N TYR A 124 6.83 -13.18 6.79
CA TYR A 124 5.50 -13.51 6.28
C TYR A 124 5.60 -14.36 5.02
N SER A 125 4.89 -15.46 4.98
CA SER A 125 4.71 -16.24 3.74
C SER A 125 3.88 -15.41 2.77
N ARG A 126 4.46 -15.05 1.64
CA ARG A 126 3.78 -14.26 0.61
C ARG A 126 2.69 -15.12 -0.05
N LEU A 127 1.44 -14.76 0.19
CA LEU A 127 0.27 -15.43 -0.37
C LEU A 127 -0.13 -14.86 -1.73
N TRP A 128 0.16 -13.58 -1.95
CA TRP A 128 -0.27 -12.90 -3.16
C TRP A 128 0.60 -11.67 -3.40
N ARG A 129 0.95 -11.48 -4.66
CA ARG A 129 1.67 -10.31 -5.15
C ARG A 129 1.01 -9.82 -6.41
N ARG A 130 0.68 -8.55 -6.46
CA ARG A 130 0.26 -7.90 -7.70
C ARG A 130 1.16 -6.72 -7.98
N SER A 131 1.75 -6.75 -9.14
CA SER A 131 2.32 -5.56 -9.72
C SER A 131 1.17 -4.61 -10.06
N VAL A 132 0.90 -3.70 -9.16
CA VAL A 132 -0.08 -2.63 -9.39
C VAL A 132 0.45 -1.68 -10.46
N LEU A 133 1.68 -1.93 -10.92
CA LEU A 133 2.54 -0.90 -11.43
C LEU A 133 3.48 -1.36 -12.55
N SER A 134 3.37 -2.56 -13.05
CA SER A 134 4.02 -2.95 -14.30
C SER A 134 3.02 -3.01 -15.43
N ALA A 135 3.48 -2.50 -16.53
CA ALA A 135 2.81 -2.68 -17.80
C ALA A 135 2.72 -4.17 -18.16
#